data_c22f3f5a0887ba693d2883f4e6700960
#
_entry.id   c22f3f5a0887ba693d2883f4e6700960
#
_cell.length_a   1.000
_cell.length_b   1.000
_cell.length_c   1.000
_cell.angle_alpha   90.00
_cell.angle_beta   90.00
_cell.angle_gamma   90.00
#
_symmetry.space_group_name_H-M   'P 1'
#
loop_
_entity.id
_entity.type
_entity.pdbx_description
1 polymer ?
#
loop_
_entity_poly.entity_id
_entity_poly.type
_entity_poly.pdbx_seq_one_letter_code
_entity_poly.pdbx_strand_id
1 'polypeptide(L)'
;MKEQLANIRTQALEAFEQARDSAALDALRVQYLGKKGELTAVLKQMGKLSAQERPAMGQLANEVRSALESAIETAGKKLEAAALEAKLKAETVDVTVPGKAVTIGHKHPMYLALDEIKDIFVGMGFTILDGPEIELAYYNFDRLNAEEGHPSRDWSDTFYFDEDSRVMLRSQTSPMQVHAMETMKLPIRIVAPGRVYRKDEVDATHSPMFHQIEGMVIDKGVTMADLKGTLNAVMEQLFGKGTVTRFRPHHFPFTEPSCEMDVQCHKCGGKGCPTCKGEGWIEVLGAGMIHPRVLEMSGIDPEVYSGWAFGMGLERLAMRQFKIADLRLIFENDVRFLEQF
;
A
#
# COMPACT_ATOMS: atom_id res chain seq x y z
N MET A 1 37.61 17.78 76.36
CA MET A 1 37.77 16.96 75.16
C MET A 1 36.61 15.95 74.94
N LYS A 2 36.13 15.19 76.01
CA LYS A 2 34.93 14.31 75.82
C LYS A 2 33.69 15.10 75.41
N GLU A 3 33.41 16.21 76.06
CA GLU A 3 32.29 17.10 75.71
C GLU A 3 32.43 17.70 74.32
N GLN A 4 33.64 18.03 73.88
CA GLN A 4 33.86 18.54 72.56
C GLN A 4 33.57 17.47 71.48
N LEU A 5 33.97 16.20 71.68
CA LEU A 5 33.66 15.09 70.79
C LEU A 5 32.14 14.81 70.75
N ALA A 6 31.45 14.88 71.88
CA ALA A 6 30.00 14.72 71.96
C ALA A 6 29.29 15.85 71.24
N ASN A 7 29.71 17.12 71.42
CA ASN A 7 29.14 18.26 70.71
C ASN A 7 29.33 18.17 69.22
N ILE A 8 30.58 17.81 68.75
CA ILE A 8 30.85 17.61 67.35
C ILE A 8 29.94 16.53 66.77
N ARG A 9 29.79 15.41 67.49
CA ARG A 9 28.89 14.32 67.04
C ARG A 9 27.45 14.82 66.84
N THR A 10 26.89 15.51 67.83
CA THR A 10 25.49 15.98 67.76
C THR A 10 25.31 17.00 66.67
N GLN A 11 26.17 18.02 66.67
CA GLN A 11 26.06 19.06 65.64
C GLN A 11 26.27 18.55 64.21
N ALA A 12 27.20 17.61 63.97
CA ALA A 12 27.43 17.03 62.67
C ALA A 12 26.26 16.14 62.21
N LEU A 13 25.69 15.33 63.10
CA LEU A 13 24.53 14.48 62.78
C LEU A 13 23.31 15.34 62.40
N GLU A 14 23.03 16.40 63.15
CA GLU A 14 21.95 17.35 62.83
C GLU A 14 22.20 18.05 61.49
N ALA A 15 23.44 18.49 61.23
CA ALA A 15 23.79 19.12 59.97
C ALA A 15 23.67 18.17 58.76
N PHE A 16 24.06 16.91 58.90
CA PHE A 16 23.92 15.90 57.82
C PHE A 16 22.45 15.60 57.51
N GLU A 17 21.59 15.56 58.51
CA GLU A 17 20.16 15.37 58.31
C GLU A 17 19.50 16.54 57.58
N GLN A 18 20.02 17.76 57.78
CA GLN A 18 19.50 18.98 57.15
C GLN A 18 20.12 19.29 55.78
N ALA A 19 21.08 18.49 55.34
CA ALA A 19 21.69 18.67 54.01
C ALA A 19 20.63 18.53 52.92
N ARG A 20 20.58 19.53 51.99
CA ARG A 20 19.55 19.58 50.94
C ARG A 20 19.98 18.94 49.64
N ASP A 21 21.27 18.78 49.43
CA ASP A 21 21.87 18.19 48.24
C ASP A 21 23.23 17.54 48.54
N SER A 22 23.75 16.80 47.62
CA SER A 22 25.03 16.07 47.74
C SER A 22 26.21 17.04 47.90
N ALA A 23 26.15 18.23 47.33
CA ALA A 23 27.23 19.23 47.44
C ALA A 23 27.30 19.80 48.86
N ALA A 24 26.14 20.11 49.48
CA ALA A 24 26.07 20.53 50.87
C ALA A 24 26.55 19.43 51.82
N LEU A 25 26.18 18.16 51.59
CA LEU A 25 26.63 17.02 52.35
C LEU A 25 28.16 16.83 52.26
N ASP A 26 28.74 16.95 51.09
CA ASP A 26 30.17 16.88 50.89
C ASP A 26 30.93 18.05 51.56
N ALA A 27 30.36 19.25 51.53
CA ALA A 27 30.94 20.39 52.26
C ALA A 27 30.96 20.13 53.78
N LEU A 28 29.87 19.61 54.32
CA LEU A 28 29.77 19.21 55.75
C LEU A 28 30.75 18.07 56.10
N ARG A 29 30.88 17.09 55.20
CA ARG A 29 31.90 16.03 55.34
C ARG A 29 33.31 16.60 55.45
N VAL A 30 33.66 17.57 54.62
CA VAL A 30 34.98 18.24 54.65
C VAL A 30 35.13 19.06 55.92
N GLN A 31 34.08 19.76 56.39
CA GLN A 31 34.07 20.56 57.62
C GLN A 31 34.36 19.68 58.84
N TYR A 32 33.68 18.55 58.99
CA TYR A 32 33.81 17.71 60.16
C TYR A 32 34.92 16.68 60.08
N LEU A 33 35.10 15.97 58.96
CA LEU A 33 36.01 14.84 58.75
C LEU A 33 37.24 15.17 57.88
N GLY A 34 37.30 16.35 57.28
CA GLY A 34 38.41 16.77 56.44
C GLY A 34 39.77 16.81 57.16
N LYS A 35 40.85 16.96 56.37
CA LYS A 35 42.22 17.11 56.93
C LYS A 35 42.40 18.26 57.93
N LYS A 36 41.61 19.30 57.81
CA LYS A 36 41.53 20.44 58.72
C LYS A 36 40.19 20.51 59.45
N GLY A 37 39.40 19.46 59.39
CA GLY A 37 38.07 19.40 59.95
C GLY A 37 38.08 19.37 61.47
N GLU A 38 36.89 19.64 62.05
CA GLU A 38 36.72 19.83 63.50
C GLU A 38 37.13 18.59 64.27
N LEU A 39 36.74 17.37 63.87
CA LEU A 39 37.16 16.12 64.52
C LEU A 39 38.69 15.95 64.42
N THR A 40 39.28 16.26 63.30
CA THR A 40 40.74 16.16 63.06
C THR A 40 41.51 17.17 63.98
N ALA A 41 40.95 18.34 64.18
CA ALA A 41 41.52 19.34 65.11
C ALA A 41 41.54 18.88 66.57
N VAL A 42 40.47 18.22 67.00
CA VAL A 42 40.44 17.64 68.34
C VAL A 42 41.39 16.46 68.47
N LEU A 43 41.50 15.61 67.52
CA LEU A 43 42.46 14.50 67.43
C LEU A 43 43.91 14.95 67.56
N LYS A 44 44.29 16.06 66.94
CA LYS A 44 45.65 16.65 67.06
C LYS A 44 45.98 17.09 68.48
N GLN A 45 44.99 17.45 69.29
CA GLN A 45 45.19 17.83 70.72
C GLN A 45 45.42 16.62 71.60
N MET A 46 45.17 15.37 71.17
CA MET A 46 45.40 14.16 71.93
C MET A 46 46.88 13.98 72.34
N GLY A 47 47.82 14.60 71.65
CA GLY A 47 49.24 14.61 72.03
C GLY A 47 49.50 15.26 73.43
N LYS A 48 48.57 16.06 73.92
CA LYS A 48 48.66 16.74 75.24
C LYS A 48 48.10 15.96 76.42
N LEU A 49 47.49 14.79 76.15
CA LEU A 49 46.90 13.93 77.17
C LEU A 49 47.92 12.97 77.76
N SER A 50 47.66 12.50 79.01
CA SER A 50 48.45 11.53 79.72
C SER A 50 48.45 10.16 79.02
N ALA A 51 49.47 9.32 79.23
CA ALA A 51 49.59 8.03 78.58
C ALA A 51 48.42 7.06 78.93
N GLN A 52 47.77 7.26 80.04
CA GLN A 52 46.62 6.46 80.49
C GLN A 52 45.28 6.87 79.86
N GLU A 53 45.10 8.16 79.55
CA GLU A 53 43.87 8.69 78.98
C GLU A 53 43.78 8.59 77.41
N ARG A 54 44.94 8.50 76.77
CA ARG A 54 45.01 8.43 75.26
C ARG A 54 44.24 7.27 74.65
N PRO A 55 44.32 6.01 75.15
CA PRO A 55 43.62 4.89 74.54
C PRO A 55 42.09 5.07 74.56
N ALA A 56 41.53 5.46 75.72
CA ALA A 56 40.12 5.65 75.89
C ALA A 56 39.56 6.82 75.04
N MET A 57 40.37 7.88 74.91
CA MET A 57 39.98 9.01 74.08
C MET A 57 40.12 8.70 72.56
N GLY A 58 41.08 7.89 72.19
CA GLY A 58 41.25 7.38 70.81
C GLY A 58 40.08 6.48 70.38
N GLN A 59 39.62 5.62 71.29
CA GLN A 59 38.46 4.78 71.10
C GLN A 59 37.19 5.61 70.87
N LEU A 60 36.93 6.59 71.73
CA LEU A 60 35.80 7.49 71.64
C LEU A 60 35.79 8.34 70.38
N ALA A 61 36.98 8.81 69.92
CA ALA A 61 37.13 9.56 68.75
C ALA A 61 36.88 8.67 67.45
N ASN A 62 37.28 7.41 67.47
CA ASN A 62 36.97 6.46 66.43
C ASN A 62 35.48 6.11 66.34
N GLU A 63 34.82 5.96 67.57
CA GLU A 63 33.39 5.74 67.66
C GLU A 63 32.62 6.94 66.98
N VAL A 64 33.02 8.16 67.36
CA VAL A 64 32.43 9.37 66.76
C VAL A 64 32.68 9.42 65.25
N ARG A 65 33.89 9.13 64.81
CA ARG A 65 34.23 9.10 63.38
C ARG A 65 33.36 8.09 62.62
N SER A 66 33.27 6.86 63.12
CA SER A 66 32.46 5.81 62.50
C SER A 66 30.99 6.18 62.47
N ALA A 67 30.47 6.79 63.54
CA ALA A 67 29.09 7.28 63.57
C ALA A 67 28.84 8.38 62.51
N LEU A 68 29.77 9.32 62.35
CA LEU A 68 29.66 10.38 61.34
C LEU A 68 29.78 9.84 59.91
N GLU A 69 30.70 8.89 59.64
CA GLU A 69 30.86 8.24 58.35
C GLU A 69 29.59 7.46 57.96
N SER A 70 29.01 6.73 58.89
CA SER A 70 27.72 6.01 58.67
C SER A 70 26.55 6.95 58.44
N ALA A 71 26.51 8.08 59.14
CA ALA A 71 25.46 9.09 58.97
C ALA A 71 25.55 9.77 57.59
N ILE A 72 26.76 10.08 57.16
CA ILE A 72 27.00 10.64 55.81
C ILE A 72 26.56 9.66 54.72
N GLU A 73 26.92 8.37 54.84
CA GLU A 73 26.52 7.36 53.89
C GLU A 73 24.99 7.22 53.80
N THR A 74 24.33 7.25 54.97
CA THR A 74 22.87 7.18 55.03
C THR A 74 22.20 8.40 54.43
N ALA A 75 22.69 9.59 54.76
CA ALA A 75 22.19 10.85 54.23
C ALA A 75 22.43 10.92 52.68
N GLY A 76 23.61 10.45 52.23
CA GLY A 76 23.91 10.40 50.80
C GLY A 76 22.94 9.51 50.01
N LYS A 77 22.70 8.27 50.50
CA LYS A 77 21.72 7.36 49.88
C LYS A 77 20.31 7.96 49.85
N LYS A 78 19.91 8.67 50.92
CA LYS A 78 18.60 9.34 50.97
C LYS A 78 18.49 10.48 49.95
N LEU A 79 19.54 11.29 49.84
CA LEU A 79 19.58 12.40 48.84
C LEU A 79 19.60 11.87 47.39
N GLU A 80 20.38 10.82 47.13
CA GLU A 80 20.41 10.16 45.83
C GLU A 80 19.04 9.58 45.43
N ALA A 81 18.38 8.89 46.39
CA ALA A 81 17.05 8.34 46.15
C ALA A 81 16.02 9.45 45.90
N ALA A 82 16.05 10.54 46.68
CA ALA A 82 15.17 11.68 46.47
C ALA A 82 15.42 12.39 45.14
N ALA A 83 16.68 12.53 44.73
CA ALA A 83 17.05 13.11 43.45
C ALA A 83 16.59 12.22 42.29
N LEU A 84 16.73 10.88 42.39
CA LEU A 84 16.24 9.93 41.39
C LEU A 84 14.73 9.97 41.28
N GLU A 85 14.00 10.00 42.41
CA GLU A 85 12.54 10.10 42.43
C GLU A 85 12.05 11.39 41.76
N ALA A 86 12.67 12.51 42.08
CA ALA A 86 12.38 13.79 41.47
C ALA A 86 12.61 13.77 39.97
N LYS A 87 13.72 13.17 39.53
CA LYS A 87 14.04 13.02 38.12
C LYS A 87 13.00 12.11 37.41
N LEU A 88 12.69 10.95 37.96
CA LEU A 88 11.69 10.03 37.38
C LEU A 88 10.32 10.70 37.30
N LYS A 89 9.94 11.49 38.29
CA LYS A 89 8.68 12.24 38.27
C LYS A 89 8.66 13.33 37.20
N ALA A 90 9.79 14.02 37.02
CA ALA A 90 9.93 15.05 35.98
C ALA A 90 9.95 14.46 34.57
N GLU A 91 10.48 13.24 34.41
CA GLU A 91 10.56 12.52 33.11
C GLU A 91 9.34 11.62 32.87
N THR A 92 8.29 11.68 33.69
CA THR A 92 7.06 10.90 33.49
C THR A 92 6.40 11.30 32.17
N VAL A 93 6.20 10.34 31.29
CA VAL A 93 5.49 10.50 30.02
C VAL A 93 4.13 9.82 30.10
N ASP A 94 3.10 10.52 29.68
CA ASP A 94 1.76 9.94 29.58
C ASP A 94 1.71 8.93 28.42
N VAL A 95 1.76 7.65 28.76
CA VAL A 95 1.72 6.55 27.78
C VAL A 95 0.31 6.27 27.25
N THR A 96 -0.72 6.94 27.79
CA THR A 96 -2.10 6.80 27.32
C THR A 96 -2.42 7.72 26.16
N VAL A 97 -1.55 8.69 25.87
CA VAL A 97 -1.70 9.56 24.70
C VAL A 97 -1.63 8.69 23.44
N PRO A 98 -2.68 8.71 22.56
CA PRO A 98 -2.67 7.90 21.35
C PRO A 98 -1.48 8.26 20.48
N GLY A 99 -0.79 7.26 19.97
CA GLY A 99 0.26 7.43 18.97
C GLY A 99 -0.31 7.99 17.66
N LYS A 100 0.56 8.42 16.76
CA LYS A 100 0.15 8.83 15.42
C LYS A 100 -0.54 7.64 14.73
N ALA A 101 -1.82 7.81 14.38
CA ALA A 101 -2.54 6.80 13.61
C ALA A 101 -1.85 6.59 12.26
N VAL A 102 -1.56 5.33 11.94
CA VAL A 102 -1.07 4.96 10.61
C VAL A 102 -2.30 4.85 9.70
N THR A 103 -2.38 5.71 8.70
CA THR A 103 -3.42 5.60 7.67
C THR A 103 -3.04 4.44 6.74
N ILE A 104 -3.87 3.40 6.73
CA ILE A 104 -3.71 2.29 5.78
C ILE A 104 -4.21 2.80 4.43
N GLY A 105 -3.37 2.67 3.39
CA GLY A 105 -3.76 3.01 2.03
C GLY A 105 -4.79 2.02 1.47
N HIS A 106 -5.58 2.46 0.51
CA HIS A 106 -6.59 1.67 -0.19
C HIS A 106 -6.21 1.51 -1.66
N LYS A 107 -6.65 0.41 -2.28
CA LYS A 107 -6.49 0.23 -3.72
C LYS A 107 -7.48 1.14 -4.45
N HIS A 108 -7.04 1.72 -5.57
CA HIS A 108 -7.90 2.46 -6.48
C HIS A 108 -9.02 1.55 -7.01
N PRO A 109 -10.29 2.01 -7.16
CA PRO A 109 -11.41 1.19 -7.61
C PRO A 109 -11.19 0.48 -8.95
N MET A 110 -10.43 1.09 -9.86
CA MET A 110 -10.03 0.43 -11.12
C MET A 110 -9.19 -0.82 -10.89
N TYR A 111 -8.24 -0.78 -9.95
CA TYR A 111 -7.41 -1.94 -9.64
C TYR A 111 -8.18 -3.01 -8.87
N LEU A 112 -9.19 -2.64 -8.07
CA LEU A 112 -10.09 -3.61 -7.45
C LEU A 112 -10.87 -4.39 -8.51
N ALA A 113 -11.48 -3.68 -9.48
CA ALA A 113 -12.17 -4.31 -10.59
C ALA A 113 -11.24 -5.15 -11.48
N LEU A 114 -10.02 -4.69 -11.71
CA LEU A 114 -9.01 -5.42 -12.50
C LEU A 114 -8.57 -6.71 -11.81
N ASP A 115 -8.32 -6.66 -10.51
CA ASP A 115 -7.91 -7.85 -9.76
C ASP A 115 -9.03 -8.90 -9.77
N GLU A 116 -10.28 -8.51 -9.54
CA GLU A 116 -11.42 -9.42 -9.58
C GLU A 116 -11.56 -10.13 -10.94
N ILE A 117 -11.49 -9.38 -12.04
CA ILE A 117 -11.62 -10.00 -13.36
C ILE A 117 -10.43 -10.88 -13.73
N LYS A 118 -9.21 -10.51 -13.30
CA LYS A 118 -8.02 -11.36 -13.44
C LYS A 118 -8.19 -12.67 -12.71
N ASP A 119 -8.66 -12.64 -11.47
CA ASP A 119 -8.88 -13.84 -10.64
C ASP A 119 -9.90 -14.78 -11.30
N ILE A 120 -10.96 -14.23 -11.88
CA ILE A 120 -11.95 -15.02 -12.64
C ILE A 120 -11.28 -15.74 -13.81
N PHE A 121 -10.52 -15.03 -14.65
CA PHE A 121 -9.89 -15.66 -15.82
C PHE A 121 -8.77 -16.63 -15.44
N VAL A 122 -7.96 -16.31 -14.43
CA VAL A 122 -6.95 -17.24 -13.91
C VAL A 122 -7.63 -18.53 -13.37
N GLY A 123 -8.74 -18.39 -12.66
CA GLY A 123 -9.54 -19.52 -12.20
C GLY A 123 -10.11 -20.38 -13.35
N MET A 124 -10.27 -19.80 -14.53
CA MET A 124 -10.70 -20.50 -15.76
C MET A 124 -9.54 -21.04 -16.59
N GLY A 125 -8.28 -20.91 -16.12
CA GLY A 125 -7.09 -21.43 -16.77
C GLY A 125 -6.48 -20.52 -17.84
N PHE A 126 -6.75 -19.22 -17.78
CA PHE A 126 -6.10 -18.24 -18.67
C PHE A 126 -4.78 -17.74 -18.07
N THR A 127 -3.83 -17.44 -18.96
CA THR A 127 -2.57 -16.77 -18.61
C THR A 127 -2.71 -15.27 -18.80
N ILE A 128 -2.26 -14.48 -17.82
CA ILE A 128 -2.25 -13.03 -17.95
C ILE A 128 -0.99 -12.62 -18.69
N LEU A 129 -1.14 -11.83 -19.76
CA LEU A 129 -0.04 -11.23 -20.51
C LEU A 129 -0.06 -9.72 -20.34
N ASP A 130 1.11 -9.17 -20.11
CA ASP A 130 1.34 -7.72 -20.12
C ASP A 130 2.14 -7.33 -21.36
N GLY A 131 2.01 -6.10 -21.83
CA GLY A 131 2.67 -5.64 -23.03
C GLY A 131 2.87 -4.14 -23.11
N PRO A 132 3.65 -3.68 -24.10
CA PRO A 132 4.02 -2.28 -24.24
C PRO A 132 2.81 -1.40 -24.60
N GLU A 133 2.79 -0.19 -24.07
CA GLU A 133 1.79 0.84 -24.42
C GLU A 133 2.14 1.55 -25.74
N ILE A 134 3.44 1.64 -26.04
CA ILE A 134 3.94 2.14 -27.34
C ILE A 134 4.10 0.92 -28.24
N GLU A 135 3.39 0.92 -29.35
CA GLU A 135 3.28 -0.24 -30.23
C GLU A 135 3.50 0.16 -31.70
N LEU A 136 3.83 -0.81 -32.53
CA LEU A 136 3.86 -0.63 -33.96
C LEU A 136 2.44 -0.75 -34.55
N ALA A 137 2.10 0.12 -35.49
CA ALA A 137 0.85 0.03 -36.26
C ALA A 137 0.68 -1.34 -36.91
N TYR A 138 1.80 -1.98 -37.26
CA TYR A 138 1.84 -3.36 -37.74
C TYR A 138 1.11 -4.34 -36.81
N TYR A 139 1.37 -4.30 -35.49
CA TYR A 139 0.71 -5.17 -34.53
C TYR A 139 -0.69 -4.68 -34.14
N ASN A 140 -0.89 -3.35 -34.12
CA ASN A 140 -2.17 -2.78 -33.68
C ASN A 140 -3.24 -2.85 -34.79
N PHE A 141 -2.83 -2.93 -36.06
CA PHE A 141 -3.73 -2.90 -37.24
C PHE A 141 -3.46 -3.98 -38.26
N ASP A 142 -2.27 -4.01 -38.88
CA ASP A 142 -2.01 -4.87 -40.06
C ASP A 142 -2.21 -6.36 -39.73
N ARG A 143 -1.62 -6.82 -38.63
CA ARG A 143 -1.76 -8.20 -38.14
C ARG A 143 -3.15 -8.55 -37.59
N LEU A 144 -3.99 -7.56 -37.38
CA LEU A 144 -5.38 -7.68 -36.96
C LEU A 144 -6.37 -7.44 -38.09
N ASN A 145 -5.91 -7.60 -39.33
CA ASN A 145 -6.74 -7.49 -40.53
C ASN A 145 -7.46 -6.13 -40.72
N ALA A 146 -6.96 -5.07 -40.06
CA ALA A 146 -7.45 -3.71 -40.28
C ALA A 146 -6.67 -3.08 -41.43
N GLU A 147 -7.31 -2.96 -42.62
CA GLU A 147 -6.68 -2.51 -43.85
C GLU A 147 -6.27 -1.03 -43.83
N GLU A 148 -5.40 -0.62 -44.72
CA GLU A 148 -5.10 0.80 -44.95
C GLU A 148 -6.42 1.53 -45.32
N GLY A 149 -6.67 2.68 -44.65
CA GLY A 149 -7.93 3.42 -44.79
C GLY A 149 -9.04 3.04 -43.80
N HIS A 150 -8.81 2.06 -42.93
CA HIS A 150 -9.74 1.81 -41.83
C HIS A 150 -9.85 3.04 -40.91
N PRO A 151 -11.08 3.52 -40.54
CA PRO A 151 -11.25 4.76 -39.81
C PRO A 151 -10.43 4.82 -38.50
N SER A 152 -10.29 3.73 -37.78
CA SER A 152 -9.51 3.69 -36.52
C SER A 152 -8.02 3.95 -36.71
N ARG A 153 -7.51 3.95 -37.96
CA ARG A 153 -6.12 4.30 -38.26
C ARG A 153 -5.92 5.79 -38.54
N ASP A 154 -7.00 6.55 -38.62
CA ASP A 154 -6.92 7.99 -38.86
C ASP A 154 -6.22 8.73 -37.72
N TRP A 155 -5.51 9.78 -38.09
CA TRP A 155 -4.86 10.68 -37.14
C TRP A 155 -5.84 11.39 -36.18
N SER A 156 -7.11 11.46 -36.53
CA SER A 156 -8.17 11.96 -35.68
C SER A 156 -8.44 11.04 -34.49
N ASP A 157 -8.21 9.75 -34.64
CA ASP A 157 -8.61 8.74 -33.66
C ASP A 157 -7.41 8.12 -32.91
N THR A 158 -6.22 8.14 -33.53
CA THR A 158 -5.02 7.45 -33.02
C THR A 158 -3.87 8.42 -32.74
N PHE A 159 -3.16 8.21 -31.62
CA PHE A 159 -1.95 8.94 -31.25
C PHE A 159 -0.71 8.31 -31.88
N TYR A 160 -0.17 8.89 -32.94
CA TYR A 160 1.07 8.51 -33.58
C TYR A 160 2.25 9.33 -33.08
N PHE A 161 3.45 8.74 -33.06
CA PHE A 161 4.71 9.39 -32.72
C PHE A 161 5.49 9.88 -33.95
N ASP A 162 5.21 9.33 -35.11
CA ASP A 162 5.90 9.63 -36.36
C ASP A 162 4.92 10.00 -37.48
N GLU A 163 5.41 10.75 -38.48
CA GLU A 163 4.63 11.16 -39.66
C GLU A 163 4.24 9.96 -40.55
N ASP A 164 5.06 8.90 -40.51
CA ASP A 164 4.81 7.67 -41.26
C ASP A 164 3.72 6.77 -40.63
N SER A 165 3.16 7.18 -39.51
CA SER A 165 2.12 6.44 -38.75
C SER A 165 2.51 5.00 -38.42
N ARG A 166 3.80 4.76 -38.14
CA ARG A 166 4.32 3.42 -37.82
C ARG A 166 4.38 3.12 -36.35
N VAL A 167 4.65 4.14 -35.51
CA VAL A 167 4.76 4.03 -34.06
C VAL A 167 3.64 4.82 -33.41
N MET A 168 2.93 4.20 -32.47
CA MET A 168 1.72 4.78 -31.89
C MET A 168 1.55 4.39 -30.42
N LEU A 169 0.69 5.10 -29.70
CA LEU A 169 0.09 4.58 -28.48
C LEU A 169 -1.00 3.58 -28.89
N ARG A 170 -0.94 2.36 -28.35
CA ARG A 170 -1.91 1.29 -28.70
C ARG A 170 -3.35 1.75 -28.43
N SER A 171 -4.22 1.57 -29.41
CA SER A 171 -5.65 1.91 -29.30
C SER A 171 -6.51 0.78 -28.70
N GLN A 172 -5.90 -0.37 -28.47
CA GLN A 172 -6.49 -1.61 -27.96
C GLN A 172 -5.39 -2.51 -27.37
N THR A 173 -5.75 -3.50 -26.59
CA THR A 173 -4.78 -4.49 -26.09
C THR A 173 -4.64 -5.70 -27.02
N SER A 174 -5.33 -5.71 -28.17
CA SER A 174 -5.28 -6.77 -29.21
C SER A 174 -3.89 -7.06 -29.77
N PRO A 175 -2.92 -6.12 -29.84
CA PRO A 175 -1.54 -6.46 -30.18
C PRO A 175 -0.96 -7.61 -29.38
N MET A 176 -1.34 -7.75 -28.11
CA MET A 176 -0.91 -8.85 -27.26
C MET A 176 -1.40 -10.23 -27.74
N GLN A 177 -2.53 -10.27 -28.45
CA GLN A 177 -3.00 -11.50 -29.10
C GLN A 177 -2.04 -11.91 -30.22
N VAL A 178 -1.56 -10.95 -31.01
CA VAL A 178 -0.57 -11.20 -32.07
C VAL A 178 0.76 -11.66 -31.48
N HIS A 179 1.27 -10.94 -30.47
CA HIS A 179 2.49 -11.35 -29.77
C HIS A 179 2.38 -12.76 -29.16
N ALA A 180 1.22 -13.11 -28.60
CA ALA A 180 0.98 -14.45 -28.08
C ALA A 180 1.00 -15.51 -29.19
N MET A 181 0.37 -15.25 -30.34
CA MET A 181 0.39 -16.17 -31.48
C MET A 181 1.80 -16.37 -32.06
N GLU A 182 2.68 -15.38 -31.99
CA GLU A 182 4.06 -15.47 -32.45
C GLU A 182 5.00 -16.19 -31.47
N THR A 183 4.72 -16.09 -30.16
CA THR A 183 5.68 -16.52 -29.14
C THR A 183 5.25 -17.75 -28.34
N MET A 184 3.94 -18.02 -28.23
CA MET A 184 3.40 -19.12 -27.45
C MET A 184 3.13 -20.37 -28.30
N LYS A 185 3.13 -21.51 -27.64
CA LYS A 185 2.72 -22.77 -28.24
C LYS A 185 1.22 -22.98 -28.09
N LEU A 186 0.59 -23.53 -29.14
CA LEU A 186 -0.81 -23.95 -29.10
C LEU A 186 -1.00 -25.14 -28.12
N PRO A 187 -2.13 -25.21 -27.40
CA PRO A 187 -3.22 -24.25 -27.37
C PRO A 187 -2.91 -22.97 -26.61
N ILE A 188 -3.50 -21.83 -27.01
CA ILE A 188 -3.32 -20.54 -26.39
C ILE A 188 -4.59 -20.13 -25.65
N ARG A 189 -4.45 -19.70 -24.40
CA ARG A 189 -5.52 -19.11 -23.56
C ARG A 189 -4.95 -17.96 -22.75
N ILE A 190 -5.24 -16.75 -23.17
CA ILE A 190 -4.67 -15.54 -22.59
C ILE A 190 -5.72 -14.48 -22.28
N VAL A 191 -5.41 -13.62 -21.32
CA VAL A 191 -6.03 -12.31 -21.15
C VAL A 191 -4.94 -11.25 -21.05
N ALA A 192 -5.15 -10.13 -21.71
CA ALA A 192 -4.23 -9.01 -21.78
C ALA A 192 -4.92 -7.74 -21.27
N PRO A 193 -4.80 -7.41 -19.97
CA PRO A 193 -5.24 -6.13 -19.44
C PRO A 193 -4.22 -5.05 -19.77
N GLY A 194 -4.68 -3.81 -19.93
CA GLY A 194 -3.74 -2.70 -20.08
C GLY A 194 -4.40 -1.39 -20.45
N ARG A 195 -3.60 -0.33 -20.36
CA ARG A 195 -4.00 1.01 -20.80
C ARG A 195 -4.01 1.07 -22.32
N VAL A 196 -4.98 1.80 -22.85
CA VAL A 196 -5.15 2.06 -24.28
C VAL A 196 -5.50 3.53 -24.48
N TYR A 197 -5.30 4.03 -25.69
CA TYR A 197 -5.33 5.44 -25.99
C TYR A 197 -6.08 5.71 -27.28
N ARG A 198 -7.04 6.65 -27.24
CA ARG A 198 -7.79 7.12 -28.41
C ARG A 198 -7.97 8.63 -28.30
N LYS A 199 -8.02 9.33 -29.41
CA LYS A 199 -8.23 10.79 -29.42
C LYS A 199 -9.68 11.18 -29.14
N ASP A 200 -10.28 10.57 -28.14
CA ASP A 200 -11.62 10.91 -27.70
C ASP A 200 -11.63 12.19 -26.86
N GLU A 201 -12.67 12.98 -26.98
CA GLU A 201 -12.91 14.09 -26.07
C GLU A 201 -13.34 13.59 -24.69
N VAL A 202 -12.90 14.31 -23.64
CA VAL A 202 -13.21 13.93 -22.26
C VAL A 202 -14.66 14.28 -21.93
N ASP A 203 -15.45 13.25 -21.63
CA ASP A 203 -16.83 13.41 -21.12
C ASP A 203 -17.13 12.42 -19.97
N ALA A 204 -18.39 12.29 -19.58
CA ALA A 204 -18.80 11.38 -18.51
C ALA A 204 -18.62 9.88 -18.86
N THR A 205 -18.32 9.56 -20.11
CA THR A 205 -18.27 8.19 -20.66
C THR A 205 -17.03 7.90 -21.49
N HIS A 206 -16.26 8.90 -21.88
CA HIS A 206 -15.06 8.79 -22.70
C HIS A 206 -13.86 9.49 -22.05
N SER A 207 -12.70 8.91 -22.26
CA SER A 207 -11.40 9.45 -21.87
C SER A 207 -10.37 9.08 -22.92
N PRO A 208 -9.43 9.97 -23.28
CA PRO A 208 -8.36 9.67 -24.23
C PRO A 208 -7.42 8.56 -23.76
N MET A 209 -7.37 8.30 -22.46
CA MET A 209 -6.71 7.15 -21.85
C MET A 209 -7.73 6.37 -21.04
N PHE A 210 -7.83 5.07 -21.31
CA PHE A 210 -8.70 4.16 -20.58
C PHE A 210 -8.07 2.76 -20.53
N HIS A 211 -8.74 1.81 -19.88
CA HIS A 211 -8.22 0.46 -19.73
C HIS A 211 -9.10 -0.54 -20.46
N GLN A 212 -8.48 -1.48 -21.12
CA GLN A 212 -9.15 -2.65 -21.70
C GLN A 212 -8.60 -3.92 -21.06
N ILE A 213 -9.43 -4.95 -21.06
CA ILE A 213 -9.02 -6.33 -20.89
C ILE A 213 -9.53 -7.11 -22.07
N GLU A 214 -8.63 -7.72 -22.80
CA GLU A 214 -8.94 -8.56 -23.95
C GLU A 214 -8.50 -9.99 -23.69
N GLY A 215 -9.25 -10.95 -24.17
CA GLY A 215 -8.91 -12.34 -24.06
C GLY A 215 -9.01 -13.07 -25.38
N MET A 216 -8.21 -14.13 -25.50
CA MET A 216 -8.14 -14.98 -26.68
C MET A 216 -7.98 -16.44 -26.30
N VAL A 217 -8.68 -17.31 -27.02
CA VAL A 217 -8.47 -18.76 -27.01
C VAL A 217 -8.24 -19.24 -28.43
N ILE A 218 -7.20 -20.05 -28.64
CA ILE A 218 -6.93 -20.78 -29.87
C ILE A 218 -6.66 -22.23 -29.53
N ASP A 219 -7.46 -23.11 -30.08
CA ASP A 219 -7.33 -24.57 -29.92
C ASP A 219 -8.00 -25.28 -31.11
N LYS A 220 -7.94 -26.60 -31.16
CA LYS A 220 -8.66 -27.39 -32.14
C LYS A 220 -10.16 -27.42 -31.82
N GLY A 221 -10.98 -27.14 -32.82
CA GLY A 221 -12.42 -27.28 -32.75
C GLY A 221 -13.13 -26.30 -31.80
N VAL A 222 -12.52 -25.13 -31.54
CA VAL A 222 -13.13 -24.05 -30.76
C VAL A 222 -14.29 -23.44 -31.53
N THR A 223 -15.40 -23.19 -30.86
CA THR A 223 -16.65 -22.75 -31.48
C THR A 223 -17.20 -21.45 -30.86
N MET A 224 -18.16 -20.85 -31.56
CA MET A 224 -18.93 -19.72 -31.03
C MET A 224 -19.74 -20.08 -29.76
N ALA A 225 -20.08 -21.36 -29.59
CA ALA A 225 -20.74 -21.82 -28.37
C ALA A 225 -19.78 -21.78 -27.17
N ASP A 226 -18.50 -22.10 -27.37
CA ASP A 226 -17.48 -22.02 -26.32
C ASP A 226 -17.24 -20.54 -25.89
N LEU A 227 -17.18 -19.62 -26.87
CA LEU A 227 -17.13 -18.18 -26.60
C LEU A 227 -18.31 -17.74 -25.74
N LYS A 228 -19.54 -18.05 -26.18
CA LYS A 228 -20.77 -17.70 -25.43
C LYS A 228 -20.81 -18.30 -24.04
N GLY A 229 -20.45 -19.55 -23.90
CA GLY A 229 -20.39 -20.25 -22.61
C GLY A 229 -19.40 -19.62 -21.65
N THR A 230 -18.19 -19.33 -22.14
CA THR A 230 -17.14 -18.68 -21.34
C THR A 230 -17.56 -17.29 -20.89
N LEU A 231 -18.05 -16.44 -21.81
CA LEU A 231 -18.46 -15.07 -21.47
C LEU A 231 -19.68 -15.06 -20.54
N ASN A 232 -20.64 -15.96 -20.70
CA ASN A 232 -21.75 -16.07 -19.78
C ASN A 232 -21.28 -16.44 -18.35
N ALA A 233 -20.35 -17.37 -18.22
CA ALA A 233 -19.78 -17.76 -16.94
C ALA A 233 -19.02 -16.59 -16.27
N VAL A 234 -18.30 -15.78 -17.06
CA VAL A 234 -17.65 -14.54 -16.57
C VAL A 234 -18.68 -13.54 -16.09
N MET A 235 -19.75 -13.30 -16.85
CA MET A 235 -20.81 -12.36 -16.46
C MET A 235 -21.54 -12.80 -15.19
N GLU A 236 -21.78 -14.10 -15.02
CA GLU A 236 -22.40 -14.63 -13.80
C GLU A 236 -21.48 -14.48 -12.57
N GLN A 237 -20.18 -14.62 -12.74
CA GLN A 237 -19.23 -14.37 -11.65
C GLN A 237 -19.11 -12.89 -11.28
N LEU A 238 -19.10 -11.99 -12.26
CA LEU A 238 -19.01 -10.55 -12.05
C LEU A 238 -20.31 -9.92 -11.52
N PHE A 239 -21.47 -10.40 -11.98
CA PHE A 239 -22.75 -9.72 -11.74
C PHE A 239 -23.75 -10.58 -10.96
N GLY A 240 -23.38 -11.79 -10.62
CA GLY A 240 -24.19 -12.74 -9.85
C GLY A 240 -24.93 -13.76 -10.72
N LYS A 241 -25.29 -14.87 -10.09
CA LYS A 241 -26.03 -15.98 -10.75
C LYS A 241 -27.35 -15.49 -11.33
N GLY A 242 -27.66 -15.96 -12.53
CA GLY A 242 -28.87 -15.59 -13.25
C GLY A 242 -28.77 -14.29 -14.03
N THR A 243 -27.57 -13.74 -14.20
CA THR A 243 -27.33 -12.61 -15.10
C THR A 243 -27.75 -12.96 -16.51
N VAL A 244 -28.72 -12.20 -17.05
CA VAL A 244 -29.24 -12.43 -18.40
C VAL A 244 -28.41 -11.64 -19.38
N THR A 245 -27.92 -12.34 -20.40
CA THR A 245 -27.08 -11.78 -21.47
C THR A 245 -27.76 -11.94 -22.83
N ARG A 246 -27.40 -11.10 -23.78
CA ARG A 246 -27.75 -11.28 -25.20
C ARG A 246 -26.54 -10.96 -26.06
N PHE A 247 -26.45 -11.65 -27.20
CA PHE A 247 -25.44 -11.39 -28.21
C PHE A 247 -26.11 -10.76 -29.42
N ARG A 248 -25.55 -9.65 -29.90
CA ARG A 248 -26.00 -8.92 -31.10
C ARG A 248 -24.93 -9.05 -32.17
N PRO A 249 -25.27 -9.34 -33.45
CA PRO A 249 -24.29 -9.27 -34.53
C PRO A 249 -23.64 -7.91 -34.62
N HIS A 250 -22.33 -7.92 -34.87
CA HIS A 250 -21.53 -6.72 -35.09
C HIS A 250 -20.43 -7.05 -36.11
N HIS A 251 -19.61 -6.07 -36.48
CA HIS A 251 -18.47 -6.26 -37.36
C HIS A 251 -17.20 -5.72 -36.72
N PHE A 252 -16.16 -6.58 -36.70
CA PHE A 252 -14.78 -6.19 -36.38
C PHE A 252 -13.86 -6.80 -37.45
N PRO A 253 -12.80 -6.10 -37.92
CA PRO A 253 -11.94 -6.61 -38.97
C PRO A 253 -11.18 -7.90 -38.60
N PHE A 254 -10.93 -8.12 -37.34
CA PHE A 254 -10.15 -9.23 -36.78
C PHE A 254 -10.99 -10.42 -36.31
N THR A 255 -12.32 -10.34 -36.38
CA THR A 255 -13.22 -11.46 -36.03
C THR A 255 -14.33 -11.65 -37.06
N GLU A 256 -14.70 -12.94 -37.29
CA GLU A 256 -15.83 -13.34 -38.16
C GLU A 256 -16.30 -14.74 -37.76
N PRO A 257 -17.58 -14.93 -37.32
CA PRO A 257 -18.56 -13.86 -37.02
C PRO A 257 -18.19 -13.04 -35.80
N SER A 258 -18.61 -11.79 -35.81
CA SER A 258 -18.43 -10.85 -34.68
C SER A 258 -19.76 -10.59 -33.99
N CYS A 259 -19.69 -10.27 -32.71
CA CYS A 259 -20.84 -9.88 -31.93
C CYS A 259 -20.48 -8.89 -30.82
N GLU A 260 -21.45 -8.17 -30.36
CA GLU A 260 -21.43 -7.48 -29.08
C GLU A 260 -22.25 -8.24 -28.06
N MET A 261 -21.82 -8.18 -26.79
CA MET A 261 -22.54 -8.78 -25.68
C MET A 261 -23.10 -7.71 -24.78
N ASP A 262 -24.41 -7.79 -24.55
CA ASP A 262 -25.10 -6.94 -23.60
C ASP A 262 -25.53 -7.76 -22.38
N VAL A 263 -25.62 -7.08 -21.24
CA VAL A 263 -26.28 -7.60 -20.02
C VAL A 263 -27.58 -6.85 -19.78
N GLN A 264 -28.56 -7.54 -19.24
CA GLN A 264 -29.81 -6.93 -18.85
C GLN A 264 -29.58 -5.86 -17.78
N CYS A 265 -30.19 -4.70 -17.94
CA CYS A 265 -30.03 -3.60 -17.00
C CYS A 265 -30.53 -4.00 -15.60
N HIS A 266 -29.61 -4.05 -14.65
CA HIS A 266 -29.90 -4.40 -13.26
C HIS A 266 -30.88 -3.45 -12.57
N LYS A 267 -30.93 -2.19 -13.01
CA LYS A 267 -31.74 -1.13 -12.39
C LYS A 267 -33.23 -1.24 -12.77
N CYS A 268 -33.53 -1.62 -14.00
CA CYS A 268 -34.91 -1.68 -14.49
C CYS A 268 -35.36 -3.10 -14.88
N GLY A 269 -34.51 -4.11 -14.78
CA GLY A 269 -34.83 -5.49 -15.14
C GLY A 269 -35.29 -5.63 -16.59
N GLY A 270 -34.69 -4.89 -17.51
CA GLY A 270 -35.03 -4.95 -18.94
C GLY A 270 -36.19 -4.02 -19.39
N LYS A 271 -36.81 -3.25 -18.47
CA LYS A 271 -37.99 -2.39 -18.79
C LYS A 271 -37.63 -1.07 -19.45
N GLY A 272 -36.36 -0.69 -19.43
CA GLY A 272 -35.89 0.63 -19.86
C GLY A 272 -35.85 1.65 -18.71
N CYS A 273 -34.74 2.38 -18.60
CA CYS A 273 -34.56 3.48 -17.64
C CYS A 273 -33.48 4.44 -18.12
N PRO A 274 -33.26 5.60 -17.47
CA PRO A 274 -32.20 6.53 -17.86
C PRO A 274 -30.80 5.90 -17.90
N THR A 275 -30.49 4.95 -17.03
CA THR A 275 -29.20 4.26 -16.97
C THR A 275 -28.91 3.45 -18.24
N CYS A 276 -29.89 2.79 -18.81
CA CYS A 276 -29.78 2.05 -20.07
C CYS A 276 -30.36 2.83 -21.27
N LYS A 277 -30.54 4.14 -21.13
CA LYS A 277 -31.09 5.03 -22.17
C LYS A 277 -32.42 4.54 -22.77
N GLY A 278 -33.24 3.86 -21.95
CA GLY A 278 -34.54 3.33 -22.37
C GLY A 278 -34.51 1.92 -22.98
N GLU A 279 -33.35 1.35 -23.30
CA GLU A 279 -33.24 0.10 -24.03
C GLU A 279 -33.42 -1.16 -23.17
N GLY A 280 -33.26 -1.07 -21.85
CA GLY A 280 -33.29 -2.23 -20.94
C GLY A 280 -32.02 -3.08 -20.93
N TRP A 281 -31.04 -2.77 -21.76
CA TRP A 281 -29.77 -3.50 -21.93
C TRP A 281 -28.59 -2.55 -21.84
N ILE A 282 -27.44 -3.07 -21.43
CA ILE A 282 -26.19 -2.35 -21.31
C ILE A 282 -25.11 -3.17 -22.00
N GLU A 283 -24.50 -2.60 -23.04
CA GLU A 283 -23.34 -3.19 -23.71
C GLU A 283 -22.17 -3.31 -22.76
N VAL A 284 -21.50 -4.48 -22.78
CA VAL A 284 -20.35 -4.79 -21.93
C VAL A 284 -19.08 -4.99 -22.73
N LEU A 285 -19.14 -5.70 -23.84
CA LEU A 285 -17.96 -6.11 -24.60
C LEU A 285 -18.27 -6.43 -26.06
N GLY A 286 -17.23 -6.33 -26.90
CA GLY A 286 -17.21 -6.89 -28.24
C GLY A 286 -16.49 -8.24 -28.24
N ALA A 287 -16.92 -9.16 -29.11
CA ALA A 287 -16.33 -10.50 -29.22
C ALA A 287 -16.56 -11.12 -30.61
N GLY A 288 -15.86 -12.21 -30.90
CA GLY A 288 -16.11 -13.00 -32.09
C GLY A 288 -15.14 -14.15 -32.28
N MET A 289 -15.37 -14.93 -33.32
CA MET A 289 -14.40 -15.93 -33.76
C MET A 289 -13.25 -15.23 -34.48
N ILE A 290 -12.02 -15.61 -34.18
CA ILE A 290 -10.84 -15.02 -34.82
C ILE A 290 -10.93 -15.22 -36.36
N HIS A 291 -10.75 -14.14 -37.08
CA HIS A 291 -10.79 -14.18 -38.54
C HIS A 291 -9.69 -15.11 -39.10
N PRO A 292 -9.99 -16.04 -40.05
CA PRO A 292 -9.00 -16.98 -40.56
C PRO A 292 -7.71 -16.32 -41.04
N ARG A 293 -7.78 -15.15 -41.71
CA ARG A 293 -6.63 -14.38 -42.15
C ARG A 293 -5.69 -13.95 -41.02
N VAL A 294 -6.22 -13.67 -39.80
CA VAL A 294 -5.41 -13.34 -38.64
C VAL A 294 -4.61 -14.56 -38.18
N LEU A 295 -5.20 -15.75 -38.20
CA LEU A 295 -4.50 -17.00 -37.90
C LEU A 295 -3.42 -17.29 -38.96
N GLU A 296 -3.75 -17.19 -40.25
CA GLU A 296 -2.81 -17.40 -41.37
C GLU A 296 -1.59 -16.46 -41.29
N MET A 297 -1.82 -15.16 -41.04
CA MET A 297 -0.75 -14.17 -40.88
C MET A 297 0.14 -14.50 -39.68
N SER A 298 -0.35 -15.24 -38.71
CA SER A 298 0.40 -15.69 -37.53
C SER A 298 1.00 -17.09 -37.71
N GLY A 299 0.91 -17.69 -38.90
CA GLY A 299 1.44 -19.02 -39.21
C GLY A 299 0.63 -20.16 -38.59
N ILE A 300 -0.62 -19.90 -38.21
CA ILE A 300 -1.54 -20.90 -37.65
C ILE A 300 -2.50 -21.34 -38.75
N ASP A 301 -2.58 -22.65 -38.99
CA ASP A 301 -3.47 -23.22 -40.01
C ASP A 301 -4.94 -23.15 -39.55
N PRO A 302 -5.80 -22.34 -40.25
CA PRO A 302 -7.20 -22.18 -39.86
C PRO A 302 -8.08 -23.40 -40.15
N GLU A 303 -7.61 -24.35 -40.96
CA GLU A 303 -8.31 -25.62 -41.21
C GLU A 303 -8.13 -26.59 -40.02
N VAL A 304 -7.10 -26.39 -39.18
CA VAL A 304 -6.80 -27.22 -38.00
C VAL A 304 -7.20 -26.56 -36.71
N TYR A 305 -6.98 -25.25 -36.61
CA TYR A 305 -7.22 -24.47 -35.40
C TYR A 305 -8.26 -23.39 -35.61
N SER A 306 -9.07 -23.21 -34.63
CA SER A 306 -10.01 -22.09 -34.56
C SER A 306 -9.83 -21.37 -33.21
N GLY A 307 -10.37 -20.18 -33.10
CA GLY A 307 -10.26 -19.42 -31.87
C GLY A 307 -11.32 -18.35 -31.76
N TRP A 308 -11.43 -17.80 -30.59
CA TRP A 308 -12.26 -16.63 -30.33
C TRP A 308 -11.52 -15.58 -29.50
N ALA A 309 -11.97 -14.34 -29.62
CA ALA A 309 -11.47 -13.24 -28.85
C ALA A 309 -12.61 -12.34 -28.35
N PHE A 310 -12.33 -11.60 -27.29
CA PHE A 310 -13.23 -10.57 -26.76
C PHE A 310 -12.41 -9.37 -26.26
N GLY A 311 -13.05 -8.19 -26.19
CA GLY A 311 -12.48 -6.99 -25.61
C GLY A 311 -13.51 -6.22 -24.80
N MET A 312 -13.16 -5.87 -23.56
CA MET A 312 -14.02 -5.19 -22.60
C MET A 312 -13.32 -3.98 -21.99
N GLY A 313 -14.04 -2.85 -21.90
CA GLY A 313 -13.58 -1.66 -21.18
C GLY A 313 -13.70 -1.83 -19.67
N LEU A 314 -12.59 -1.66 -18.96
CA LEU A 314 -12.53 -1.90 -17.52
C LEU A 314 -13.27 -0.80 -16.73
N GLU A 315 -13.25 0.45 -17.22
CA GLU A 315 -13.96 1.57 -16.59
C GLU A 315 -15.45 1.32 -16.49
N ARG A 316 -16.07 0.81 -17.56
CA ARG A 316 -17.49 0.49 -17.54
C ARG A 316 -17.84 -0.56 -16.49
N LEU A 317 -16.95 -1.54 -16.31
CA LEU A 317 -17.08 -2.55 -15.26
C LEU A 317 -16.97 -1.91 -13.87
N ALA A 318 -15.90 -1.14 -13.61
CA ALA A 318 -15.69 -0.47 -12.34
C ALA A 318 -16.83 0.51 -11.99
N MET A 319 -17.25 1.32 -12.95
CA MET A 319 -18.36 2.25 -12.78
C MET A 319 -19.66 1.53 -12.38
N ARG A 320 -19.93 0.40 -12.98
CA ARG A 320 -21.10 -0.41 -12.64
C ARG A 320 -20.98 -1.03 -11.25
N GLN A 321 -19.85 -1.63 -10.95
CA GLN A 321 -19.58 -2.33 -9.70
C GLN A 321 -19.66 -1.39 -8.49
N PHE A 322 -18.99 -0.24 -8.61
CA PHE A 322 -18.91 0.76 -7.55
C PHE A 322 -19.96 1.87 -7.65
N LYS A 323 -20.89 1.78 -8.61
CA LYS A 323 -21.97 2.77 -8.84
C LYS A 323 -21.46 4.19 -9.11
N ILE A 324 -20.32 4.29 -9.78
CA ILE A 324 -19.72 5.57 -10.20
C ILE A 324 -20.52 6.10 -11.39
N ALA A 325 -21.00 7.34 -11.29
CA ALA A 325 -21.88 7.92 -12.29
C ALA A 325 -21.15 8.62 -13.44
N ASP A 326 -19.91 9.02 -13.22
CA ASP A 326 -19.13 9.84 -14.15
C ASP A 326 -17.69 9.27 -14.22
N LEU A 327 -17.22 8.99 -15.43
CA LEU A 327 -15.90 8.43 -15.70
C LEU A 327 -14.76 9.33 -15.19
N ARG A 328 -14.94 10.64 -15.28
CA ARG A 328 -13.93 11.64 -14.89
C ARG A 328 -13.51 11.50 -13.43
N LEU A 329 -14.43 11.11 -12.55
CA LEU A 329 -14.13 10.87 -11.13
C LEU A 329 -13.04 9.82 -10.91
N ILE A 330 -12.91 8.86 -11.81
CA ILE A 330 -11.87 7.81 -11.74
C ILE A 330 -10.48 8.40 -11.96
N PHE A 331 -10.35 9.47 -12.76
CA PHE A 331 -9.07 10.03 -13.19
C PHE A 331 -8.71 11.37 -12.54
N GLU A 332 -9.65 12.03 -11.85
CA GLU A 332 -9.44 13.34 -11.20
C GLU A 332 -8.57 13.26 -9.95
N ASN A 333 -8.33 12.07 -9.41
CA ASN A 333 -7.53 11.82 -8.21
C ASN A 333 -8.01 12.59 -6.97
N ASP A 334 -9.33 12.81 -6.83
CA ASP A 334 -9.94 13.44 -5.68
C ASP A 334 -9.91 12.47 -4.48
N VAL A 335 -9.21 12.85 -3.41
CA VAL A 335 -9.06 12.03 -2.21
C VAL A 335 -10.43 11.69 -1.60
N ARG A 336 -11.39 12.62 -1.59
CA ARG A 336 -12.74 12.40 -1.05
C ARG A 336 -13.52 11.33 -1.84
N PHE A 337 -13.20 11.17 -3.13
CA PHE A 337 -13.74 10.10 -3.95
C PHE A 337 -13.03 8.79 -3.65
N LEU A 338 -11.71 8.80 -3.60
CA LEU A 338 -10.89 7.59 -3.41
C LEU A 338 -11.07 6.96 -2.02
N GLU A 339 -11.34 7.76 -0.99
CA GLU A 339 -11.59 7.27 0.38
C GLU A 339 -12.91 6.48 0.54
N GLN A 340 -13.74 6.42 -0.49
CA GLN A 340 -15.01 5.67 -0.48
C GLN A 340 -14.85 4.18 -0.80
N PHE A 341 -13.64 3.75 -1.18
CA PHE A 341 -13.36 2.40 -1.68
C PHE A 341 -12.35 1.63 -0.83
#